data_e08682bbeaf70ba4d2c9c12e9a343b8c
#
_entry.id   e08682bbeaf70ba4d2c9c12e9a343b8c
#
_cell.length_a   1.000
_cell.length_b   1.000
_cell.length_c   1.000
_cell.angle_alpha   90.00
_cell.angle_beta   90.00
_cell.angle_gamma   90.00
#
_symmetry.space_group_name_H-M   'P 1'
#
loop_
_entity.id
_entity.type
_entity.pdbx_description
1 polymer ?
#
loop_
_entity_poly.entity_id
_entity_poly.type
_entity_poly.pdbx_seq_one_letter_code
_entity_poly.pdbx_strand_id
1 'polypeptide(L)'
;MKADFINLGSISAGVSTEYILEFLPHENDFGNDTLALREFDAAKRVLSSLVLSSGSTRPIIDVFGSRTSRVHLRTPSLQNMPKKYRTIVAAREGAKLCYVDFDQYEVGIMAALSEDPELATLYGAGDMYDLFATTHLGLAGNRKAAKQLFLSYAYGMSRKALIDAAVSLGADRERAKTAFRLFSKYEEWKRTVWTAFQREGRVATVQGNHYNRNGNGQLSAKEQRSAVSQVVQGTASLIFKKALLEVGDLEDVTIVLPMHDALLFEHRLSDTPAKVVAAFEKVMTAQLQGRVHGKASVGQFALD
;
A
#
# COMPACT_ATOMS: atom_id res chain seq x y z
N MET A 1 -32.32 -20.83 8.97
CA MET A 1 -31.02 -20.47 9.55
C MET A 1 -30.84 -18.99 9.36
N LYS A 2 -30.84 -18.19 10.42
CA LYS A 2 -30.49 -16.78 10.35
C LYS A 2 -28.96 -16.75 10.29
N ALA A 3 -28.39 -16.35 9.16
CA ALA A 3 -26.99 -16.02 9.09
C ALA A 3 -26.78 -14.75 9.92
N ASP A 4 -26.03 -14.85 11.01
CA ASP A 4 -25.57 -13.69 11.74
C ASP A 4 -24.61 -12.92 10.83
N PHE A 5 -25.12 -11.85 10.24
CA PHE A 5 -24.29 -10.92 9.49
C PHE A 5 -23.32 -10.28 10.50
N ILE A 6 -22.09 -10.70 10.46
CA ILE A 6 -21.00 -9.99 11.15
C ILE A 6 -21.02 -8.55 10.62
N ASN A 7 -21.28 -7.62 11.51
CA ASN A 7 -21.33 -6.21 11.18
C ASN A 7 -19.95 -5.72 10.71
N LEU A 8 -19.69 -5.79 9.41
CA LEU A 8 -18.45 -5.38 8.76
C LEU A 8 -18.23 -3.86 8.79
N GLY A 9 -19.17 -3.09 9.34
CA GLY A 9 -19.09 -1.63 9.43
C GLY A 9 -18.02 -1.09 10.39
N SER A 10 -17.37 -1.94 11.22
CA SER A 10 -16.31 -1.54 12.14
C SER A 10 -14.90 -1.87 11.67
N ILE A 11 -14.74 -2.53 10.51
CA ILE A 11 -13.43 -2.82 9.94
C ILE A 11 -12.95 -1.56 9.24
N SER A 12 -11.94 -0.93 9.83
CA SER A 12 -11.33 0.30 9.33
C SER A 12 -10.87 0.13 7.88
N ALA A 13 -10.95 1.22 7.11
CA ALA A 13 -10.60 1.37 5.70
C ALA A 13 -9.12 1.07 5.37
N GLY A 14 -8.60 -0.07 5.76
CA GLY A 14 -7.24 -0.55 5.49
C GLY A 14 -7.17 -2.07 5.42
N VAL A 15 -8.28 -2.76 5.72
CA VAL A 15 -8.34 -4.23 5.58
C VAL A 15 -8.91 -4.54 4.22
N SER A 16 -8.13 -5.20 3.36
CA SER A 16 -8.58 -5.59 2.03
C SER A 16 -9.76 -6.58 2.14
N THR A 17 -10.63 -6.57 1.12
CA THR A 17 -11.72 -7.55 1.02
C THR A 17 -11.19 -8.99 1.03
N GLU A 18 -10.01 -9.21 0.50
CA GLU A 18 -9.28 -10.48 0.49
C GLU A 18 -8.94 -10.96 1.91
N TYR A 19 -8.58 -10.04 2.82
CA TYR A 19 -8.32 -10.36 4.22
C TYR A 19 -9.56 -10.94 4.92
N ILE A 20 -10.73 -10.36 4.68
CA ILE A 20 -11.98 -10.82 5.29
C ILE A 20 -12.35 -12.24 4.80
N LEU A 21 -12.08 -12.54 3.54
CA LEU A 21 -12.44 -13.83 2.93
C LEU A 21 -11.44 -14.95 3.27
N GLU A 22 -10.18 -14.63 3.57
CA GLU A 22 -9.19 -15.61 4.04
C GLU A 22 -9.48 -16.14 5.45
N PHE A 23 -10.21 -15.39 6.26
CA PHE A 23 -10.61 -15.80 7.61
C PHE A 23 -12.00 -16.45 7.68
N LEU A 24 -12.72 -16.50 6.56
CA LEU A 24 -13.93 -17.32 6.46
C LEU A 24 -13.53 -18.79 6.19
N PRO A 25 -14.18 -19.77 6.83
CA PRO A 25 -13.88 -21.18 6.58
C PRO A 25 -13.96 -21.51 5.09
N HIS A 26 -12.97 -22.22 4.58
CA HIS A 26 -12.79 -22.57 3.17
C HIS A 26 -13.91 -23.43 2.53
N GLU A 27 -14.96 -23.76 3.26
CA GLU A 27 -16.02 -24.65 2.80
C GLU A 27 -17.24 -23.96 2.16
N ASN A 28 -17.19 -22.64 1.96
CA ASN A 28 -18.34 -21.92 1.42
C ASN A 28 -18.04 -21.24 0.08
N ASP A 29 -18.64 -21.72 -1.00
CA ASP A 29 -18.79 -21.02 -2.29
C ASP A 29 -19.26 -19.56 -2.11
N PHE A 30 -20.03 -19.29 -1.06
CA PHE A 30 -20.55 -17.98 -0.69
C PHE A 30 -19.44 -16.90 -0.51
N GLY A 31 -18.26 -17.27 -0.01
CA GLY A 31 -17.15 -16.33 0.14
C GLY A 31 -16.60 -15.88 -1.22
N ASN A 32 -16.42 -16.83 -2.13
CA ASN A 32 -15.92 -16.58 -3.49
C ASN A 32 -16.96 -15.81 -4.31
N ASP A 33 -18.25 -16.16 -4.20
CA ASP A 33 -19.34 -15.44 -4.86
C ASP A 33 -19.46 -14.00 -4.37
N THR A 34 -19.27 -13.78 -3.06
CA THR A 34 -19.28 -12.43 -2.47
C THR A 34 -18.10 -11.59 -2.98
N LEU A 35 -16.92 -12.18 -3.13
CA LEU A 35 -15.76 -11.50 -3.70
C LEU A 35 -16.01 -11.15 -5.17
N ALA A 36 -16.46 -12.13 -5.97
CA ALA A 36 -16.76 -11.93 -7.38
C ALA A 36 -17.83 -10.84 -7.59
N LEU A 37 -18.87 -10.82 -6.76
CA LEU A 37 -19.93 -9.80 -6.81
C LEU A 37 -19.37 -8.40 -6.47
N ARG A 38 -18.53 -8.28 -5.45
CA ARG A 38 -17.90 -6.99 -5.09
C ARG A 38 -16.97 -6.48 -6.17
N GLU A 39 -16.19 -7.35 -6.79
CA GLU A 39 -15.32 -6.97 -7.91
C GLU A 39 -16.16 -6.53 -9.12
N PHE A 40 -17.25 -7.24 -9.40
CA PHE A 40 -18.19 -6.88 -10.46
C PHE A 40 -18.83 -5.51 -10.18
N ASP A 41 -19.30 -5.26 -8.96
CA ASP A 41 -19.88 -3.97 -8.57
C ASP A 41 -18.86 -2.83 -8.63
N ALA A 42 -17.60 -3.09 -8.27
CA ALA A 42 -16.52 -2.11 -8.39
C ALA A 42 -16.26 -1.78 -9.88
N ALA A 43 -16.15 -2.79 -10.73
CA ALA A 43 -15.98 -2.60 -12.16
C ALA A 43 -17.19 -1.89 -12.78
N LYS A 44 -18.42 -2.29 -12.45
CA LYS A 44 -19.65 -1.67 -12.92
C LYS A 44 -19.68 -0.17 -12.58
N ARG A 45 -19.35 0.21 -11.35
CA ARG A 45 -19.29 1.64 -10.94
C ARG A 45 -18.29 2.44 -11.77
N VAL A 46 -17.12 1.87 -12.03
CA VAL A 46 -16.09 2.55 -12.85
C VAL A 46 -16.57 2.64 -14.30
N LEU A 47 -17.04 1.54 -14.89
CA LEU A 47 -17.49 1.49 -16.28
C LEU A 47 -18.71 2.38 -16.53
N SER A 48 -19.66 2.45 -15.60
CA SER A 48 -20.83 3.32 -15.71
C SER A 48 -20.49 4.81 -15.66
N SER A 49 -19.31 5.16 -15.13
CA SER A 49 -18.82 6.54 -15.09
C SER A 49 -17.93 6.92 -16.28
N LEU A 50 -17.67 5.96 -17.20
CA LEU A 50 -16.88 6.23 -18.40
C LEU A 50 -17.66 7.16 -19.36
N VAL A 51 -17.05 8.30 -19.63
CA VAL A 51 -17.47 9.17 -20.73
C VAL A 51 -16.36 9.11 -21.78
N LEU A 52 -16.68 8.53 -22.93
CA LEU A 52 -15.73 8.41 -24.03
C LEU A 52 -15.91 9.59 -24.99
N SER A 53 -14.81 10.30 -25.24
CA SER A 53 -14.71 11.28 -26.31
C SER A 53 -13.63 10.82 -27.27
N SER A 54 -13.99 10.59 -28.52
CA SER A 54 -13.07 10.08 -29.56
C SER A 54 -12.35 8.78 -29.13
N GLY A 55 -13.07 7.86 -28.46
CA GLY A 55 -12.52 6.58 -28.02
C GLY A 55 -11.61 6.66 -26.77
N SER A 56 -11.47 7.83 -26.16
CA SER A 56 -10.65 7.99 -24.96
C SER A 56 -11.42 8.58 -23.78
N THR A 57 -10.98 8.30 -22.57
CA THR A 57 -11.48 8.94 -21.35
C THR A 57 -10.35 9.63 -20.60
N ARG A 58 -10.67 10.70 -19.89
CA ARG A 58 -9.71 11.46 -19.09
C ARG A 58 -10.27 11.62 -17.68
N PRO A 59 -9.77 10.83 -16.70
CA PRO A 59 -10.18 11.01 -15.32
C PRO A 59 -9.72 12.37 -14.78
N ILE A 60 -10.48 12.90 -13.84
CA ILE A 60 -10.04 14.04 -13.03
C ILE A 60 -8.97 13.51 -12.06
N ILE A 61 -7.78 14.11 -12.09
CA ILE A 61 -6.67 13.77 -11.19
C ILE A 61 -6.73 14.69 -9.99
N ASP A 62 -7.09 14.13 -8.83
CA ASP A 62 -7.05 14.83 -7.55
C ASP A 62 -5.72 14.49 -6.86
N VAL A 63 -4.78 15.43 -6.90
CA VAL A 63 -3.42 15.24 -6.34
C VAL A 63 -3.39 15.25 -4.82
N PHE A 64 -4.50 15.62 -4.16
CA PHE A 64 -4.67 15.60 -2.71
C PHE A 64 -5.93 14.81 -2.31
N GLY A 65 -6.25 13.76 -3.03
CA GLY A 65 -7.52 13.02 -2.96
C GLY A 65 -7.80 12.31 -1.63
N SER A 66 -6.83 12.23 -0.73
CA SER A 66 -7.00 11.66 0.61
C SER A 66 -6.32 12.50 1.67
N ARG A 67 -6.60 12.20 2.96
CA ARG A 67 -5.93 12.83 4.09
C ARG A 67 -4.41 12.70 4.03
N THR A 68 -3.89 11.57 3.56
CA THR A 68 -2.46 11.33 3.34
C THR A 68 -1.96 11.88 2.00
N SER A 69 -2.76 12.70 1.32
CA SER A 69 -2.46 13.34 0.02
C SER A 69 -2.18 12.35 -1.12
N ARG A 70 -2.69 11.13 -1.06
CA ARG A 70 -2.58 10.19 -2.19
C ARG A 70 -3.31 10.73 -3.41
N VAL A 71 -2.74 10.51 -4.58
CA VAL A 71 -3.38 10.83 -5.85
C VAL A 71 -4.60 9.95 -6.04
N HIS A 72 -5.75 10.56 -6.32
CA HIS A 72 -6.98 9.85 -6.65
C HIS A 72 -7.45 10.21 -8.05
N LEU A 73 -7.93 9.20 -8.76
CA LEU A 73 -8.62 9.38 -10.04
C LEU A 73 -10.12 9.43 -9.78
N ARG A 74 -10.79 10.43 -10.35
CA ARG A 74 -12.25 10.59 -10.23
C ARG A 74 -12.86 10.67 -11.60
N THR A 75 -14.02 10.10 -11.76
CA THR A 75 -14.90 10.22 -12.94
C THR A 75 -14.14 10.03 -14.27
N PRO A 76 -13.69 8.82 -14.60
CA PRO A 76 -13.84 7.56 -13.85
C PRO A 76 -12.71 7.30 -12.84
N SER A 77 -13.00 6.53 -11.79
CA SER A 77 -12.02 6.12 -10.78
C SER A 77 -11.29 4.84 -11.23
N LEU A 78 -10.50 4.94 -12.30
CA LEU A 78 -9.83 3.80 -12.95
C LEU A 78 -8.90 3.00 -12.03
N GLN A 79 -8.31 3.66 -11.03
CA GLN A 79 -7.46 2.99 -10.03
C GLN A 79 -8.22 1.94 -9.20
N ASN A 80 -9.54 2.05 -9.09
CA ASN A 80 -10.40 1.12 -8.35
C ASN A 80 -10.92 -0.03 -9.22
N MET A 81 -10.52 -0.09 -10.49
CA MET A 81 -10.90 -1.18 -11.38
C MET A 81 -10.12 -2.44 -11.02
N PRO A 82 -10.79 -3.57 -10.76
CA PRO A 82 -10.10 -4.84 -10.52
C PRO A 82 -9.22 -5.25 -11.70
N LYS A 83 -8.09 -5.90 -11.43
CA LYS A 83 -7.07 -6.23 -12.45
C LYS A 83 -7.64 -6.98 -13.65
N LYS A 84 -8.59 -7.90 -13.44
CA LYS A 84 -9.22 -8.68 -14.52
C LYS A 84 -10.02 -7.87 -15.55
N TYR A 85 -10.38 -6.62 -15.23
CA TYR A 85 -11.11 -5.74 -16.16
C TYR A 85 -10.24 -4.60 -16.74
N ARG A 86 -8.95 -4.56 -16.37
CA ARG A 86 -8.06 -3.48 -16.82
C ARG A 86 -7.58 -3.63 -18.26
N THR A 87 -7.82 -4.76 -18.90
CA THR A 87 -7.54 -5.02 -20.34
C THR A 87 -8.26 -4.06 -21.29
N ILE A 88 -9.29 -3.34 -20.80
CA ILE A 88 -9.94 -2.28 -21.57
C ILE A 88 -9.05 -1.06 -21.82
N VAL A 89 -7.97 -0.90 -21.05
CA VAL A 89 -7.00 0.18 -21.24
C VAL A 89 -5.98 -0.31 -22.26
N ALA A 90 -6.00 0.30 -23.44
CA ALA A 90 -5.11 -0.05 -24.54
C ALA A 90 -4.10 1.05 -24.81
N ALA A 91 -2.92 0.66 -25.29
CA ALA A 91 -1.92 1.61 -25.78
C ALA A 91 -2.38 2.26 -27.10
N ARG A 92 -1.89 3.45 -27.36
CA ARG A 92 -2.01 4.08 -28.69
C ARG A 92 -1.20 3.30 -29.72
N GLU A 93 -1.54 3.49 -30.99
CA GLU A 93 -0.83 2.83 -32.09
C GLU A 93 0.69 3.10 -32.03
N GLY A 94 1.46 2.03 -32.18
CA GLY A 94 2.92 2.06 -32.12
C GLY A 94 3.52 2.23 -30.73
N ALA A 95 2.71 2.32 -29.65
CA ALA A 95 3.18 2.37 -28.29
C ALA A 95 2.89 1.05 -27.53
N LYS A 96 3.54 0.88 -26.38
CA LYS A 96 3.30 -0.22 -25.44
C LYS A 96 2.94 0.36 -24.08
N LEU A 97 2.08 -0.33 -23.34
CA LEU A 97 1.83 -0.01 -21.93
C LEU A 97 2.85 -0.70 -21.05
N CYS A 98 3.34 0.01 -20.06
CA CYS A 98 4.15 -0.53 -18.99
C CYS A 98 3.65 -0.03 -17.65
N TYR A 99 3.69 -0.90 -16.63
CA TYR A 99 3.28 -0.62 -15.26
C TYR A 99 4.47 -0.80 -14.34
N VAL A 100 4.84 0.26 -13.63
CA VAL A 100 5.93 0.25 -12.64
C VAL A 100 5.34 0.55 -11.28
N ASP A 101 5.74 -0.23 -10.27
CA ASP A 101 5.30 -0.14 -8.89
C ASP A 101 6.49 -0.07 -7.95
N PHE A 102 6.37 0.66 -6.83
CA PHE A 102 7.34 0.59 -5.76
C PHE A 102 7.25 -0.75 -5.03
N ASP A 103 8.37 -1.40 -4.82
CA ASP A 103 8.43 -2.67 -4.10
C ASP A 103 8.51 -2.44 -2.59
N GLN A 104 7.57 -3.05 -1.84
CA GLN A 104 7.53 -2.99 -0.37
C GLN A 104 7.62 -1.55 0.18
N TYR A 105 7.00 -0.63 -0.51
CA TYR A 105 7.15 0.81 -0.40
C TYR A 105 7.06 1.35 1.02
N GLU A 106 5.95 1.04 1.72
CA GLU A 106 5.72 1.52 3.08
C GLU A 106 6.76 0.95 4.06
N VAL A 107 7.25 -0.28 3.82
CA VAL A 107 8.29 -0.90 4.65
C VAL A 107 9.62 -0.15 4.55
N GLY A 108 10.04 0.18 3.32
CA GLY A 108 11.24 0.99 3.12
C GLY A 108 11.16 2.36 3.80
N ILE A 109 9.99 3.01 3.74
CA ILE A 109 9.75 4.27 4.44
C ILE A 109 9.81 4.09 5.97
N MET A 110 9.17 3.04 6.49
CA MET A 110 9.22 2.72 7.92
C MET A 110 10.64 2.46 8.40
N ALA A 111 11.43 1.68 7.64
CA ALA A 111 12.83 1.42 7.94
C ALA A 111 13.66 2.70 7.98
N ALA A 112 13.50 3.57 6.98
CA ALA A 112 14.23 4.83 6.90
C ALA A 112 13.86 5.83 8.01
N LEU A 113 12.56 5.94 8.34
CA LEU A 113 12.09 6.90 9.34
C LEU A 113 12.38 6.47 10.78
N SER A 114 12.35 5.18 11.05
CA SER A 114 12.64 4.63 12.38
C SER A 114 14.11 4.35 12.63
N GLU A 115 14.90 4.24 11.56
CA GLU A 115 16.29 3.78 11.60
C GLU A 115 16.43 2.42 12.31
N ASP A 116 15.39 1.57 12.17
CA ASP A 116 15.39 0.22 12.74
C ASP A 116 16.29 -0.70 11.91
N PRO A 117 17.39 -1.24 12.48
CA PRO A 117 18.38 -2.02 11.75
C PRO A 117 17.82 -3.35 11.23
N GLU A 118 16.96 -4.00 12.00
CA GLU A 118 16.34 -5.27 11.59
C GLU A 118 15.39 -5.06 10.43
N LEU A 119 14.59 -3.98 10.50
CA LEU A 119 13.67 -3.64 9.43
C LEU A 119 14.41 -3.23 8.14
N ALA A 120 15.51 -2.47 8.29
CA ALA A 120 16.37 -2.10 7.16
C ALA A 120 17.06 -3.32 6.54
N THR A 121 17.54 -4.25 7.37
CA THR A 121 18.16 -5.50 6.92
C THR A 121 17.17 -6.37 6.15
N LEU A 122 15.97 -6.60 6.69
CA LEU A 122 14.93 -7.38 6.01
C LEU A 122 14.48 -6.71 4.69
N TYR A 123 14.29 -5.40 4.70
CA TYR A 123 13.96 -4.66 3.49
C TYR A 123 15.08 -4.77 2.45
N GLY A 124 16.35 -4.66 2.87
CA GLY A 124 17.50 -4.75 1.97
C GLY A 124 17.73 -6.13 1.36
N ALA A 125 17.41 -7.20 2.10
CA ALA A 125 17.76 -8.59 1.73
C ALA A 125 16.88 -9.23 0.64
N GLY A 126 15.88 -8.53 0.12
CA GLY A 126 15.00 -9.07 -0.94
C GLY A 126 13.53 -8.87 -0.66
N ASP A 127 12.72 -9.93 -0.79
CA ASP A 127 11.30 -9.88 -0.41
C ASP A 127 11.16 -10.03 1.10
N MET A 128 10.99 -8.90 1.77
CA MET A 128 10.87 -8.81 3.22
C MET A 128 9.71 -9.66 3.79
N TYR A 129 8.58 -9.75 3.07
CA TYR A 129 7.43 -10.50 3.55
C TYR A 129 7.67 -12.00 3.48
N ASP A 130 8.35 -12.47 2.44
CA ASP A 130 8.75 -13.87 2.34
C ASP A 130 9.80 -14.23 3.37
N LEU A 131 10.81 -13.39 3.55
CA LEU A 131 11.82 -13.54 4.62
C LEU A 131 11.19 -13.52 6.00
N PHE A 132 10.25 -12.62 6.26
CA PHE A 132 9.54 -12.56 7.54
C PHE A 132 8.68 -13.81 7.77
N ALA A 133 8.01 -14.31 6.72
CA ALA A 133 7.27 -15.57 6.79
C ALA A 133 8.17 -16.75 7.14
N THR A 134 9.23 -16.95 6.37
CA THR A 134 10.10 -18.14 6.46
C THR A 134 10.98 -18.12 7.69
N THR A 135 11.70 -17.01 7.91
CA THR A 135 12.73 -16.90 8.93
C THR A 135 12.14 -16.66 10.31
N HIS A 136 11.14 -15.78 10.41
CA HIS A 136 10.65 -15.32 11.71
C HIS A 136 9.34 -15.98 12.15
N LEU A 137 8.37 -16.17 11.24
CA LEU A 137 7.09 -16.77 11.60
C LEU A 137 7.03 -18.29 11.43
N GLY A 138 7.92 -18.89 10.61
CA GLY A 138 7.84 -20.30 10.27
C GLY A 138 6.67 -20.65 9.35
N LEU A 139 6.20 -19.67 8.59
CA LEU A 139 5.09 -19.78 7.64
C LEU A 139 5.63 -19.82 6.20
N ALA A 140 6.53 -20.76 5.90
CA ALA A 140 7.12 -20.91 4.56
C ALA A 140 6.03 -21.01 3.47
N GLY A 141 6.21 -20.25 2.39
CA GLY A 141 5.24 -20.21 1.28
C GLY A 141 4.01 -19.33 1.54
N ASN A 142 3.83 -18.77 2.72
CA ASN A 142 2.68 -17.92 3.04
C ASN A 142 3.05 -16.42 3.12
N ARG A 143 3.69 -15.93 2.05
CA ARG A 143 4.08 -14.53 1.89
C ARG A 143 2.91 -13.55 2.11
N LYS A 144 1.72 -13.91 1.61
CA LYS A 144 0.53 -13.05 1.70
C LYS A 144 0.10 -12.84 3.15
N ALA A 145 0.02 -13.91 3.93
CA ALA A 145 -0.29 -13.82 5.35
C ALA A 145 0.77 -13.03 6.13
N ALA A 146 2.05 -13.24 5.85
CA ALA A 146 3.13 -12.49 6.47
C ALA A 146 3.04 -10.99 6.16
N LYS A 147 2.70 -10.61 4.92
CA LYS A 147 2.44 -9.21 4.54
C LYS A 147 1.30 -8.61 5.37
N GLN A 148 0.20 -9.32 5.51
CA GLN A 148 -0.95 -8.85 6.28
C GLN A 148 -0.62 -8.70 7.76
N LEU A 149 0.03 -9.70 8.36
CA LEU A 149 0.46 -9.69 9.76
C LEU A 149 1.44 -8.54 10.03
N PHE A 150 2.44 -8.37 9.15
CA PHE A 150 3.41 -7.29 9.30
C PHE A 150 2.76 -5.90 9.20
N LEU A 151 1.92 -5.66 8.18
CA LEU A 151 1.24 -4.38 8.04
C LEU A 151 0.26 -4.12 9.20
N SER A 152 -0.43 -5.14 9.68
CA SER A 152 -1.27 -5.04 10.88
C SER A 152 -0.46 -4.66 12.12
N TYR A 153 0.71 -5.27 12.28
CA TYR A 153 1.67 -4.91 13.33
C TYR A 153 2.15 -3.46 13.19
N ALA A 154 2.60 -3.11 12.00
CA ALA A 154 3.16 -1.81 11.71
C ALA A 154 2.19 -0.67 12.03
N TYR A 155 0.92 -0.85 11.70
CA TYR A 155 -0.15 0.13 11.96
C TYR A 155 -0.85 -0.03 13.33
N GLY A 156 -0.37 -0.89 14.22
CA GLY A 156 -0.75 -0.87 15.63
C GLY A 156 -1.86 -1.84 16.02
N MET A 157 -1.97 -2.99 15.36
CA MET A 157 -2.70 -4.12 15.93
C MET A 157 -2.06 -4.57 17.24
N SER A 158 -2.87 -4.95 18.22
CA SER A 158 -2.33 -5.39 19.51
C SER A 158 -1.49 -6.66 19.37
N ARG A 159 -0.42 -6.77 20.17
CA ARG A 159 0.45 -7.96 20.13
C ARG A 159 -0.30 -9.27 20.37
N LYS A 160 -1.28 -9.26 21.29
CA LYS A 160 -2.11 -10.43 21.54
C LYS A 160 -2.83 -10.86 20.27
N ALA A 161 -3.54 -9.95 19.61
CA ALA A 161 -4.29 -10.24 18.39
C ALA A 161 -3.36 -10.69 17.23
N LEU A 162 -2.17 -10.11 17.11
CA LEU A 162 -1.16 -10.51 16.11
C LEU A 162 -0.66 -11.93 16.34
N ILE A 163 -0.35 -12.28 17.59
CA ILE A 163 0.11 -13.62 17.95
C ILE A 163 -0.99 -14.64 17.69
N ASP A 164 -2.22 -14.34 18.12
CA ASP A 164 -3.36 -15.24 17.92
C ASP A 164 -3.66 -15.42 16.42
N ALA A 165 -3.57 -14.37 15.61
CA ALA A 165 -3.70 -14.44 14.15
C ALA A 165 -2.54 -15.26 13.51
N ALA A 166 -1.31 -15.07 13.92
CA ALA A 166 -0.18 -15.85 13.41
C ALA A 166 -0.32 -17.35 13.74
N VAL A 167 -0.77 -17.66 14.96
CA VAL A 167 -1.02 -19.04 15.38
C VAL A 167 -2.16 -19.68 14.59
N SER A 168 -3.23 -18.94 14.29
CA SER A 168 -4.34 -19.45 13.45
C SER A 168 -3.89 -19.76 12.01
N LEU A 169 -2.80 -19.13 11.56
CA LEU A 169 -2.17 -19.38 10.25
C LEU A 169 -1.09 -20.48 10.30
N GLY A 170 -0.89 -21.12 11.46
CA GLY A 170 0.05 -22.21 11.62
C GLY A 170 1.41 -21.85 12.21
N ALA A 171 1.65 -20.60 12.62
CA ALA A 171 2.88 -20.22 13.28
C ALA A 171 2.97 -20.79 14.72
N ASP A 172 4.18 -21.15 15.14
CA ASP A 172 4.44 -21.43 16.55
C ASP A 172 4.25 -20.16 17.39
N ARG A 173 3.63 -20.31 18.59
CA ARG A 173 3.29 -19.17 19.46
C ARG A 173 4.51 -18.42 19.98
N GLU A 174 5.57 -19.11 20.38
CA GLU A 174 6.78 -18.48 20.92
C GLU A 174 7.57 -17.80 19.79
N ARG A 175 7.59 -18.43 18.62
CA ARG A 175 8.18 -17.87 17.41
C ARG A 175 7.45 -16.57 16.99
N ALA A 176 6.13 -16.57 16.99
CA ALA A 176 5.33 -15.37 16.71
C ALA A 176 5.58 -14.25 17.74
N LYS A 177 5.67 -14.58 19.03
CA LYS A 177 6.03 -13.61 20.07
C LYS A 177 7.39 -12.97 19.82
N THR A 178 8.37 -13.74 19.40
CA THR A 178 9.73 -13.27 19.09
C THR A 178 9.72 -12.39 17.84
N ALA A 179 9.07 -12.84 16.77
CA ALA A 179 8.98 -12.12 15.52
C ALA A 179 8.44 -10.68 15.68
N PHE A 180 7.37 -10.49 16.46
CA PHE A 180 6.79 -9.17 16.70
C PHE A 180 7.54 -8.33 17.76
N ARG A 181 8.70 -8.80 18.25
CA ARG A 181 9.60 -8.02 19.13
C ARG A 181 10.87 -7.54 18.43
N LEU A 182 11.15 -8.03 17.22
CA LEU A 182 12.37 -7.71 16.48
C LEU A 182 12.55 -6.21 16.25
N PHE A 183 11.50 -5.52 15.86
CA PHE A 183 11.56 -4.14 15.38
C PHE A 183 11.47 -3.14 16.54
N SER A 184 12.43 -3.18 17.45
CA SER A 184 12.41 -2.38 18.69
C SER A 184 12.53 -0.88 18.44
N LYS A 185 13.35 -0.48 17.46
CA LYS A 185 13.52 0.93 17.09
C LYS A 185 12.28 1.48 16.38
N TYR A 186 11.61 0.65 15.57
CA TYR A 186 10.34 1.02 14.97
C TYR A 186 9.23 1.24 16.02
N GLU A 187 9.18 0.38 17.06
CA GLU A 187 8.27 0.56 18.20
C GLU A 187 8.57 1.86 18.97
N GLU A 188 9.84 2.17 19.19
CA GLU A 188 10.28 3.41 19.82
C GLU A 188 9.87 4.63 18.98
N TRP A 189 10.12 4.58 17.67
CA TRP A 189 9.72 5.62 16.73
C TRP A 189 8.19 5.84 16.72
N LYS A 190 7.38 4.80 16.72
CA LYS A 190 5.91 4.97 16.85
C LYS A 190 5.54 5.73 18.12
N ARG A 191 6.18 5.45 19.24
CA ARG A 191 5.94 6.19 20.49
C ARG A 191 6.31 7.66 20.38
N THR A 192 7.42 7.99 19.73
CA THR A 192 7.77 9.41 19.49
C THR A 192 6.73 10.11 18.64
N VAL A 193 6.23 9.47 17.58
CA VAL A 193 5.14 9.99 16.74
C VAL A 193 3.87 10.23 17.58
N TRP A 194 3.49 9.28 18.43
CA TRP A 194 2.31 9.41 19.29
C TRP A 194 2.48 10.52 20.34
N THR A 195 3.63 10.59 20.96
CA THR A 195 3.93 11.64 21.97
C THR A 195 3.88 13.02 21.33
N ALA A 196 4.48 13.19 20.16
CA ALA A 196 4.41 14.44 19.42
C ALA A 196 2.96 14.78 19.02
N PHE A 197 2.21 13.82 18.51
CA PHE A 197 0.81 14.01 18.11
C PHE A 197 -0.08 14.39 19.31
N GLN A 198 0.15 13.78 20.47
CA GLN A 198 -0.60 14.12 21.70
C GLN A 198 -0.26 15.53 22.20
N ARG A 199 1.02 15.88 22.18
CA ARG A 199 1.52 17.20 22.68
C ARG A 199 1.13 18.35 21.76
N GLU A 200 1.30 18.18 20.45
CA GLU A 200 1.15 19.26 19.47
C GLU A 200 -0.23 19.33 18.84
N GLY A 201 -1.08 18.32 19.07
CA GLY A 201 -2.40 18.23 18.46
C GLY A 201 -2.37 18.00 16.94
N ARG A 202 -1.20 17.81 16.37
CA ARG A 202 -1.00 17.54 14.94
C ARG A 202 0.20 16.66 14.68
N VAL A 203 0.17 15.95 13.55
CA VAL A 203 1.32 15.22 13.02
C VAL A 203 1.46 15.55 11.54
N ALA A 204 2.69 15.61 11.07
CA ALA A 204 3.00 16.00 9.71
C ALA A 204 4.10 15.12 9.12
N THR A 205 4.20 15.09 7.79
CA THR A 205 5.43 14.71 7.09
C THR A 205 6.42 15.88 7.14
N VAL A 206 7.69 15.60 6.85
CA VAL A 206 8.75 16.62 6.76
C VAL A 206 8.38 17.77 5.81
N GLN A 207 7.51 17.51 4.83
CA GLN A 207 7.11 18.49 3.82
C GLN A 207 5.76 19.17 4.12
N GLY A 208 5.27 19.07 5.36
CA GLY A 208 4.13 19.84 5.83
C GLY A 208 2.74 19.27 5.55
N ASN A 209 2.62 18.01 5.11
CA ASN A 209 1.32 17.35 4.99
C ASN A 209 0.78 16.98 6.37
N HIS A 210 -0.14 17.78 6.91
CA HIS A 210 -0.60 17.71 8.30
C HIS A 210 -1.88 16.87 8.47
N TYR A 211 -1.94 16.21 9.62
CA TYR A 211 -3.16 15.67 10.19
C TYR A 211 -3.38 16.25 11.58
N ASN A 212 -4.48 16.95 11.75
CA ASN A 212 -4.85 17.58 13.02
C ASN A 212 -5.69 16.63 13.86
N ARG A 213 -5.49 16.69 15.15
CA ARG A 213 -6.27 15.96 16.15
C ARG A 213 -7.59 16.65 16.39
N ASN A 214 -8.67 15.85 16.48
CA ASN A 214 -10.00 16.37 16.80
C ASN A 214 -10.41 16.12 18.26
N GLY A 215 -9.61 15.39 19.03
CA GLY A 215 -9.89 15.01 20.40
C GLY A 215 -8.91 15.59 21.42
N ASN A 216 -9.31 15.58 22.70
CA ASN A 216 -8.48 15.97 23.84
C ASN A 216 -8.12 14.73 24.69
N GLY A 217 -7.16 14.87 25.61
CA GLY A 217 -6.75 13.80 26.52
C GLY A 217 -5.81 12.76 25.88
N GLN A 218 -5.88 11.52 26.35
CA GLN A 218 -5.03 10.44 25.82
C GLN A 218 -5.44 10.04 24.39
N LEU A 219 -4.46 9.62 23.59
CA LEU A 219 -4.71 9.14 22.24
C LEU A 219 -5.47 7.81 22.26
N SER A 220 -6.57 7.77 21.56
CA SER A 220 -7.25 6.51 21.25
C SER A 220 -6.40 5.65 20.30
N ALA A 221 -6.63 4.34 20.28
CA ALA A 221 -5.95 3.44 19.33
C ALA A 221 -6.18 3.83 17.85
N LYS A 222 -7.34 4.45 17.54
CA LYS A 222 -7.63 4.98 16.20
C LYS A 222 -6.73 6.18 15.87
N GLU A 223 -6.55 7.10 16.80
CA GLU A 223 -5.68 8.27 16.63
C GLU A 223 -4.22 7.85 16.51
N GLN A 224 -3.75 6.88 17.29
CA GLN A 224 -2.40 6.32 17.21
C GLN A 224 -2.12 5.74 15.82
N ARG A 225 -3.03 4.90 15.30
CA ARG A 225 -2.93 4.38 13.94
C ARG A 225 -2.94 5.47 12.88
N SER A 226 -3.83 6.45 13.04
CA SER A 226 -3.93 7.58 12.11
C SER A 226 -2.68 8.43 12.07
N ALA A 227 -2.02 8.63 13.20
CA ALA A 227 -0.77 9.38 13.28
C ALA A 227 0.37 8.68 12.52
N VAL A 228 0.59 7.40 12.77
CA VAL A 228 1.60 6.60 12.05
C VAL A 228 1.28 6.56 10.56
N SER A 229 0.02 6.29 10.20
CA SER A 229 -0.43 6.29 8.80
C SER A 229 -0.19 7.64 8.11
N GLN A 230 -0.43 8.76 8.82
CA GLN A 230 -0.17 10.09 8.26
C GLN A 230 1.30 10.28 7.91
N VAL A 231 2.21 9.88 8.80
CA VAL A 231 3.65 10.04 8.55
C VAL A 231 4.12 9.10 7.44
N VAL A 232 3.78 7.81 7.50
CA VAL A 232 4.26 6.82 6.52
C VAL A 232 3.62 7.03 5.15
N GLN A 233 2.30 7.01 5.07
CA GLN A 233 1.58 7.11 3.79
C GLN A 233 1.63 8.53 3.21
N GLY A 234 1.71 9.55 4.05
CA GLY A 234 1.94 10.93 3.60
C GLY A 234 3.31 11.08 2.96
N THR A 235 4.35 10.51 3.57
CA THR A 235 5.70 10.47 2.99
C THR A 235 5.71 9.68 1.66
N ALA A 236 5.06 8.51 1.62
CA ALA A 236 4.89 7.74 0.39
C ALA A 236 4.26 8.58 -0.73
N SER A 237 3.16 9.27 -0.43
CA SER A 237 2.49 10.12 -1.41
C SER A 237 3.39 11.22 -1.98
N LEU A 238 4.23 11.83 -1.15
CA LEU A 238 5.16 12.88 -1.57
C LEU A 238 6.30 12.33 -2.44
N ILE A 239 6.87 11.18 -2.06
CA ILE A 239 7.89 10.50 -2.86
C ILE A 239 7.31 10.11 -4.23
N PHE A 240 6.11 9.53 -4.26
CA PHE A 240 5.46 9.15 -5.51
C PHE A 240 5.22 10.36 -6.44
N LYS A 241 4.74 11.48 -5.91
CA LYS A 241 4.56 12.71 -6.72
C LYS A 241 5.88 13.22 -7.29
N LYS A 242 6.97 13.15 -6.54
CA LYS A 242 8.30 13.50 -7.04
C LYS A 242 8.78 12.53 -8.11
N ALA A 243 8.50 11.22 -7.96
CA ALA A 243 8.80 10.23 -8.98
C ALA A 243 7.99 10.51 -10.28
N LEU A 244 6.72 10.92 -10.17
CA LEU A 244 5.93 11.32 -11.34
C LEU A 244 6.53 12.52 -12.08
N LEU A 245 7.08 13.50 -11.36
CA LEU A 245 7.74 14.65 -11.98
C LEU A 245 9.03 14.22 -12.70
N GLU A 246 9.88 13.43 -12.05
CA GLU A 246 11.12 12.92 -12.65
C GLU A 246 10.84 12.06 -13.90
N VAL A 247 9.81 11.22 -13.85
CA VAL A 247 9.40 10.38 -14.99
C VAL A 247 8.78 11.22 -16.11
N GLY A 248 8.04 12.29 -15.75
CA GLY A 248 7.45 13.19 -16.72
C GLY A 248 8.45 13.94 -17.60
N ASP A 249 9.70 14.06 -17.13
CA ASP A 249 10.81 14.67 -17.87
C ASP A 249 11.53 13.68 -18.83
N LEU A 250 11.15 12.40 -18.84
CA LEU A 250 11.71 11.39 -19.75
C LEU A 250 11.07 11.49 -21.15
N GLU A 251 11.89 11.58 -22.19
CA GLU A 251 11.45 11.86 -23.56
C GLU A 251 10.44 10.86 -24.15
N ASP A 252 10.58 9.55 -23.81
CA ASP A 252 9.73 8.48 -24.36
C ASP A 252 8.66 8.00 -23.38
N VAL A 253 8.24 8.84 -22.45
CA VAL A 253 7.20 8.50 -21.46
C VAL A 253 5.96 9.35 -21.66
N THR A 254 4.82 8.69 -21.80
CA THR A 254 3.52 9.35 -21.65
C THR A 254 2.79 8.76 -20.46
N ILE A 255 2.60 9.55 -19.42
CA ILE A 255 1.87 9.13 -18.23
C ILE A 255 0.41 8.87 -18.59
N VAL A 256 -0.08 7.66 -18.30
CA VAL A 256 -1.47 7.25 -18.57
C VAL A 256 -2.28 7.32 -17.29
N LEU A 257 -1.86 6.57 -16.25
CA LEU A 257 -2.59 6.53 -14.97
C LEU A 257 -1.61 6.49 -13.79
N PRO A 258 -1.60 7.51 -12.93
CA PRO A 258 -0.99 7.39 -11.60
C PRO A 258 -1.91 6.55 -10.70
N MET A 259 -1.38 5.51 -10.07
CA MET A 259 -2.16 4.52 -9.30
C MET A 259 -1.57 4.32 -7.90
N HIS A 260 -1.99 5.10 -6.91
CA HIS A 260 -1.53 5.03 -5.52
C HIS A 260 -0.01 5.18 -5.33
N ASP A 261 0.74 4.14 -5.61
CA ASP A 261 2.19 3.96 -5.50
C ASP A 261 2.82 3.42 -6.79
N ALA A 262 2.03 3.31 -7.86
CA ALA A 262 2.42 2.78 -9.14
C ALA A 262 2.04 3.71 -10.30
N LEU A 263 2.66 3.51 -11.43
CA LEU A 263 2.46 4.28 -12.64
C LEU A 263 2.20 3.38 -13.84
N LEU A 264 1.09 3.61 -14.53
CA LEU A 264 0.88 3.12 -15.89
C LEU A 264 1.31 4.20 -16.87
N PHE A 265 2.16 3.85 -17.82
CA PHE A 265 2.64 4.76 -18.85
C PHE A 265 2.76 4.07 -20.20
N GLU A 266 2.77 4.87 -21.27
CA GLU A 266 3.10 4.44 -22.62
C GLU A 266 4.53 4.79 -22.98
N HIS A 267 5.17 3.91 -23.76
CA HIS A 267 6.50 4.09 -24.31
C HIS A 267 6.66 3.40 -25.68
N ARG A 268 7.73 3.71 -26.40
CA ARG A 268 8.08 3.08 -27.68
C ARG A 268 9.42 2.37 -27.61
N LEU A 269 10.40 2.95 -26.92
CA LEU A 269 11.74 2.41 -26.80
C LEU A 269 11.78 1.28 -25.76
N SER A 270 12.57 0.24 -26.04
CA SER A 270 12.65 -0.96 -25.19
C SER A 270 13.34 -0.72 -23.85
N ASP A 271 14.16 0.29 -23.71
CA ASP A 271 14.89 0.65 -22.49
C ASP A 271 14.14 1.61 -21.57
N THR A 272 13.04 2.20 -22.02
CA THR A 272 12.24 3.16 -21.24
C THR A 272 11.73 2.59 -19.92
N PRO A 273 11.22 1.34 -19.84
CA PRO A 273 10.80 0.76 -18.55
C PRO A 273 11.92 0.74 -17.50
N ALA A 274 13.13 0.40 -17.88
CA ALA A 274 14.27 0.40 -16.97
C ALA A 274 14.64 1.81 -16.48
N LYS A 275 14.52 2.83 -17.34
CA LYS A 275 14.72 4.24 -16.96
C LYS A 275 13.66 4.71 -15.97
N VAL A 276 12.40 4.31 -16.13
CA VAL A 276 11.33 4.63 -15.18
C VAL A 276 11.56 3.94 -13.83
N VAL A 277 11.93 2.67 -13.80
CA VAL A 277 12.32 1.96 -12.57
C VAL A 277 13.45 2.69 -11.87
N ALA A 278 14.53 3.03 -12.58
CA ALA A 278 15.67 3.75 -12.01
C ALA A 278 15.28 5.13 -11.46
N ALA A 279 14.36 5.85 -12.11
CA ALA A 279 13.83 7.12 -11.62
C ALA A 279 13.06 6.97 -10.29
N PHE A 280 12.21 5.94 -10.18
CA PHE A 280 11.50 5.60 -8.95
C PHE A 280 12.47 5.30 -7.80
N GLU A 281 13.44 4.42 -8.03
CA GLU A 281 14.45 4.02 -7.03
C GLU A 281 15.30 5.22 -6.59
N LYS A 282 15.78 6.02 -7.54
CA LYS A 282 16.56 7.24 -7.29
C LYS A 282 15.79 8.22 -6.42
N VAL A 283 14.54 8.50 -6.76
CA VAL A 283 13.71 9.45 -6.02
C VAL A 283 13.45 8.95 -4.60
N MET A 284 13.07 7.69 -4.43
CA MET A 284 12.84 7.12 -3.10
C MET A 284 14.09 7.18 -2.24
N THR A 285 15.24 6.75 -2.79
CA THR A 285 16.54 6.81 -2.10
C THR A 285 16.88 8.23 -1.65
N ALA A 286 16.77 9.19 -2.56
CA ALA A 286 17.09 10.60 -2.27
C ALA A 286 16.13 11.20 -1.23
N GLN A 287 14.82 10.95 -1.34
CA GLN A 287 13.84 11.48 -0.38
C GLN A 287 13.99 10.89 1.02
N LEU A 288 14.51 9.68 1.13
CA LEU A 288 14.82 9.00 2.39
C LEU A 288 16.29 9.22 2.82
N GLN A 289 16.99 10.19 2.22
CA GLN A 289 18.36 10.61 2.58
C GLN A 289 19.40 9.47 2.49
N GLY A 290 19.18 8.51 1.60
CA GLY A 290 20.06 7.34 1.45
C GLY A 290 20.00 6.32 2.59
N ARG A 291 19.10 6.48 3.56
CA ARG A 291 18.96 5.53 4.69
C ARG A 291 18.50 4.14 4.25
N VAL A 292 17.79 4.07 3.14
CA VAL A 292 17.47 2.84 2.42
C VAL A 292 17.60 3.09 0.93
N HIS A 293 17.87 2.04 0.16
CA HIS A 293 17.78 2.09 -1.29
C HIS A 293 16.33 1.89 -1.72
N GLY A 294 15.82 2.79 -2.56
CA GLY A 294 14.50 2.65 -3.17
C GLY A 294 14.45 1.38 -4.02
N LYS A 295 13.27 0.75 -4.04
CA LYS A 295 13.02 -0.44 -4.86
C LYS A 295 11.78 -0.22 -5.69
N ALA A 296 11.87 -0.55 -6.98
CA ALA A 296 10.74 -0.53 -7.89
C ALA A 296 10.92 -1.62 -8.93
N SER A 297 9.82 -2.10 -9.49
CA SER A 297 9.84 -3.13 -10.52
C SER A 297 8.72 -2.94 -11.55
N VAL A 298 8.94 -3.55 -12.72
CA VAL A 298 7.87 -3.69 -13.71
C VAL A 298 6.87 -4.72 -13.19
N GLY A 299 5.64 -4.32 -12.99
CA GLY A 299 4.54 -5.14 -12.51
C GLY A 299 3.51 -5.44 -13.58
N GLN A 300 2.51 -6.24 -13.21
CA GLN A 300 1.38 -6.58 -14.06
C GLN A 300 0.21 -5.62 -13.80
N PHE A 301 -0.18 -4.84 -14.82
CA PHE A 301 -1.32 -3.91 -14.73
C PHE A 301 -2.65 -4.61 -14.79
N ALA A 302 -2.82 -5.55 -15.72
CA ALA A 302 -4.04 -6.33 -15.93
C ALA A 302 -3.76 -7.83 -15.74
N LEU A 303 -4.78 -8.62 -15.50
CA LEU A 303 -4.70 -10.08 -15.60
C LEU A 303 -4.98 -10.47 -17.04
N ASP A 304 -4.19 -11.42 -17.55
CA ASP A 304 -4.41 -12.05 -18.87
C ASP A 304 -5.66 -12.90 -18.88
#